data_598e23260b78f9cb5bb3977a4434c9e0
#
_entry.id   598e23260b78f9cb5bb3977a4434c9e0
#
_cell.length_a   1.000
_cell.length_b   1.000
_cell.length_c   1.000
_cell.angle_alpha   90.00
_cell.angle_beta   90.00
_cell.angle_gamma   90.00
#
_symmetry.space_group_name_H-M   'P 1'
#
loop_
_entity.id
_entity.type
_entity.pdbx_description
1 polymer ?
#
loop_
_entity_poly.entity_id
_entity_poly.type
_entity_poly.pdbx_seq_one_letter_code
_entity_poly.pdbx_strand_id
1 'polypeptide(L)'
;RITTCLDRAVPDLALTVRAVWEAQAYIGITASITNRGDGDYRGRIRACVAERESRWLTTAGEPFHHAMIGPFALNQDILVPAGGTREFTGTWDGLIAGFSDVTQENLVGVAFVTADATSYADAAADTAVLSPGGEGEFLRGDGNADGKVDIADAIFTLGYLFAQGDAPSCLDSTDANDDGKIDIADAIAVLGHLFASTGPLPAPFGACGVDPSTDGLDCASFPPCAP
;
A
#
# COMPACT_ATOMS: atom_id res chain seq x y z
N ARG A 1 31.86 -12.20 -7.53
CA ARG A 1 31.06 -11.19 -6.76
C ARG A 1 29.58 -11.53 -6.68
N ILE A 2 28.98 -12.21 -7.66
CA ILE A 2 27.56 -12.62 -7.63
C ILE A 2 27.34 -13.78 -6.63
N THR A 3 28.23 -14.73 -6.57
CA THR A 3 28.18 -15.85 -5.62
C THR A 3 28.19 -15.40 -4.16
N THR A 4 28.94 -14.36 -3.81
CA THR A 4 29.01 -13.83 -2.44
C THR A 4 27.69 -13.19 -1.96
N CYS A 5 26.86 -12.70 -2.89
CA CYS A 5 25.52 -12.18 -2.55
C CYS A 5 24.49 -13.30 -2.29
N LEU A 6 24.65 -14.45 -2.98
CA LEU A 6 23.74 -15.59 -2.83
C LEU A 6 23.95 -16.36 -1.50
N ASP A 7 25.17 -16.28 -0.93
CA ASP A 7 25.53 -16.97 0.31
C ASP A 7 25.29 -16.11 1.58
N ARG A 8 24.76 -14.88 1.42
CA ARG A 8 24.49 -14.01 2.57
C ARG A 8 23.27 -14.48 3.33
N ALA A 9 23.41 -14.69 4.63
CA ALA A 9 22.25 -14.86 5.50
C ALA A 9 21.45 -13.55 5.54
N VAL A 10 20.23 -13.59 5.03
CA VAL A 10 19.29 -12.45 5.07
C VAL A 10 18.48 -12.57 6.36
N PRO A 11 18.40 -11.52 7.18
CA PRO A 11 17.54 -11.51 8.35
C PRO A 11 16.08 -11.76 7.96
N ASP A 12 15.35 -12.49 8.78
CA ASP A 12 13.90 -12.72 8.58
C ASP A 12 13.13 -11.48 9.06
N LEU A 13 12.92 -10.55 8.14
CA LEU A 13 12.23 -9.30 8.37
C LEU A 13 11.01 -9.18 7.45
N ALA A 14 9.88 -8.75 8.01
CA ALA A 14 8.78 -8.23 7.22
C ALA A 14 8.81 -6.70 7.29
N LEU A 15 8.78 -6.05 6.14
CA LEU A 15 8.71 -4.60 6.02
C LEU A 15 7.46 -4.25 5.23
N THR A 16 6.65 -3.35 5.78
CA THR A 16 5.54 -2.70 5.08
C THR A 16 5.77 -1.19 5.07
N VAL A 17 5.25 -0.52 4.07
CA VAL A 17 5.33 0.94 3.94
C VAL A 17 3.97 1.48 3.54
N ARG A 18 3.61 2.63 4.10
CA ARG A 18 2.44 3.41 3.76
C ARG A 18 2.88 4.83 3.44
N ALA A 19 2.36 5.40 2.36
CA ALA A 19 2.64 6.77 1.95
C ALA A 19 1.32 7.51 1.72
N VAL A 20 1.14 8.68 2.32
CA VAL A 20 -0.10 9.46 2.26
C VAL A 20 0.19 10.86 1.72
N TRP A 21 -0.60 11.27 0.74
CA TRP A 21 -0.60 12.62 0.20
C TRP A 21 -1.35 13.55 1.15
N GLU A 22 -0.65 14.21 2.07
CA GLU A 22 -1.28 15.07 3.08
C GLU A 22 -1.63 16.47 2.56
N ALA A 23 -0.83 16.97 1.61
CA ALA A 23 -1.05 18.25 0.92
C ALA A 23 -0.28 18.23 -0.41
N GLN A 24 -0.41 19.31 -1.21
CA GLN A 24 0.33 19.42 -2.47
C GLN A 24 1.82 19.17 -2.27
N ALA A 25 2.33 18.12 -2.90
CA ALA A 25 3.73 17.67 -2.81
C ALA A 25 4.24 17.45 -1.37
N TYR A 26 3.34 17.14 -0.42
CA TYR A 26 3.69 16.81 0.97
C TYR A 26 3.17 15.42 1.31
N ILE A 27 4.10 14.51 1.62
CA ILE A 27 3.80 13.08 1.77
C ILE A 27 4.29 12.59 3.12
N GLY A 28 3.35 12.10 3.93
CA GLY A 28 3.64 11.33 5.14
C GLY A 28 4.02 9.90 4.77
N ILE A 29 5.09 9.37 5.35
CA ILE A 29 5.50 7.97 5.16
C ILE A 29 5.58 7.28 6.51
N THR A 30 4.92 6.14 6.62
CA THR A 30 4.99 5.23 7.75
C THR A 30 5.57 3.90 7.28
N ALA A 31 6.59 3.39 7.96
CA ALA A 31 7.18 2.09 7.68
C ALA A 31 7.12 1.21 8.94
N SER A 32 6.56 0.02 8.82
CA SER A 32 6.48 -0.96 9.91
C SER A 32 7.39 -2.14 9.63
N ILE A 33 8.25 -2.49 10.59
CA ILE A 33 9.20 -3.60 10.50
C ILE A 33 8.87 -4.61 11.58
N THR A 34 8.65 -5.85 11.19
CA THR A 34 8.56 -7.00 12.08
C THR A 34 9.81 -7.85 11.94
N ASN A 35 10.53 -8.04 13.02
CA ASN A 35 11.67 -8.94 13.10
C ASN A 35 11.18 -10.34 13.51
N ARG A 36 11.19 -11.29 12.58
CA ARG A 36 10.79 -12.68 12.81
C ARG A 36 11.96 -13.59 13.24
N GLY A 37 13.18 -13.04 13.25
CA GLY A 37 14.38 -13.75 13.67
C GLY A 37 14.49 -13.87 15.19
N ASP A 38 15.43 -14.71 15.63
CA ASP A 38 15.67 -15.05 17.04
C ASP A 38 16.56 -14.02 17.77
N GLY A 39 17.16 -13.08 17.06
CA GLY A 39 18.04 -12.03 17.61
C GLY A 39 17.57 -10.63 17.26
N ASP A 40 17.99 -9.66 18.06
CA ASP A 40 17.71 -8.25 17.78
C ASP A 40 18.28 -7.83 16.43
N TYR A 41 17.48 -7.16 15.60
CA TYR A 41 17.95 -6.54 14.36
C TYR A 41 18.44 -5.11 14.61
N ARG A 42 19.66 -4.83 14.18
CA ARG A 42 20.24 -3.48 14.16
C ARG A 42 20.58 -3.07 12.73
N GLY A 43 20.19 -1.88 12.37
CA GLY A 43 20.41 -1.39 11.02
C GLY A 43 19.94 0.04 10.84
N ARG A 44 19.76 0.42 9.59
CA ARG A 44 19.25 1.73 9.20
C ARG A 44 18.06 1.58 8.28
N ILE A 45 16.97 2.27 8.63
CA ILE A 45 15.81 2.43 7.76
C ILE A 45 15.97 3.69 6.91
N ARG A 46 15.58 3.58 5.66
CA ARG A 46 15.40 4.71 4.75
C ARG A 46 14.07 4.58 4.04
N ALA A 47 13.39 5.71 3.87
CA ALA A 47 12.22 5.81 3.01
C ALA A 47 12.32 7.06 2.14
N CYS A 48 11.87 6.93 0.91
CA CYS A 48 11.91 8.00 -0.08
C CYS A 48 10.65 7.96 -0.94
N VAL A 49 10.48 9.03 -1.72
CA VAL A 49 9.46 9.11 -2.76
C VAL A 49 10.14 8.97 -4.11
N ALA A 50 9.52 8.21 -5.00
CA ALA A 50 9.99 8.04 -6.38
C ALA A 50 8.86 8.29 -7.37
N GLU A 51 9.20 8.77 -8.56
CA GLU A 51 8.28 8.85 -9.69
C GLU A 51 8.22 7.50 -10.42
N ARG A 52 7.02 7.00 -10.72
CA ARG A 52 6.81 5.79 -11.53
C ARG A 52 7.38 5.97 -12.93
N GLU A 53 6.99 7.08 -13.57
CA GLU A 53 7.56 7.59 -14.81
C GLU A 53 8.32 8.87 -14.49
N SER A 54 9.64 8.79 -14.57
CA SER A 54 10.50 9.90 -14.19
C SER A 54 10.43 11.05 -15.21
N ARG A 55 10.53 12.27 -14.69
CA ARG A 55 10.81 13.46 -15.50
C ARG A 55 12.17 13.45 -16.20
N TRP A 56 13.09 12.60 -15.74
CA TRP A 56 14.40 12.43 -16.37
C TRP A 56 14.34 11.33 -17.42
N LEU A 57 14.98 11.60 -18.55
CA LEU A 57 14.98 10.70 -19.69
C LEU A 57 16.35 10.03 -19.86
N THR A 58 16.33 8.82 -20.37
CA THR A 58 17.52 8.13 -20.86
C THR A 58 18.06 8.83 -22.10
N THR A 59 19.25 8.45 -22.55
CA THR A 59 19.82 8.95 -23.82
C THR A 59 19.00 8.57 -25.05
N ALA A 60 18.12 7.58 -24.92
CA ALA A 60 17.17 7.17 -25.98
C ALA A 60 15.84 7.96 -25.94
N GLY A 61 15.67 8.87 -24.96
CA GLY A 61 14.45 9.66 -24.80
C GLY A 61 13.33 8.98 -24.03
N GLU A 62 13.59 7.81 -23.42
CA GLU A 62 12.63 7.09 -22.60
C GLU A 62 12.74 7.54 -21.14
N PRO A 63 11.62 7.68 -20.38
CA PRO A 63 11.69 8.01 -18.97
C PRO A 63 12.35 6.88 -18.15
N PHE A 64 13.08 7.25 -17.11
CA PHE A 64 13.47 6.28 -16.09
C PHE A 64 12.23 5.84 -15.31
N HIS A 65 12.21 4.60 -14.85
CA HIS A 65 11.18 4.10 -13.97
C HIS A 65 11.64 4.13 -12.51
N HIS A 66 10.75 4.51 -11.61
CA HIS A 66 10.97 4.53 -10.16
C HIS A 66 12.22 5.36 -9.76
N ALA A 67 12.38 6.52 -10.38
CA ALA A 67 13.48 7.42 -10.01
C ALA A 67 13.16 8.16 -8.71
N MET A 68 14.04 8.01 -7.72
CA MET A 68 13.92 8.74 -6.46
C MET A 68 13.99 10.25 -6.70
N ILE A 69 13.07 10.98 -6.10
CA ILE A 69 13.01 12.44 -6.15
C ILE A 69 13.23 13.03 -4.76
N GLY A 70 14.18 13.94 -4.66
CA GLY A 70 14.48 14.65 -3.42
C GLY A 70 15.17 13.81 -2.33
N PRO A 71 15.24 14.36 -1.11
CA PRO A 71 15.88 13.72 0.03
C PRO A 71 15.02 12.56 0.57
N PHE A 72 15.63 11.72 1.41
CA PHE A 72 14.89 10.72 2.16
C PHE A 72 13.89 11.37 3.12
N ALA A 73 12.65 10.88 3.10
CA ALA A 73 11.62 11.22 4.09
C ALA A 73 11.95 10.63 5.46
N LEU A 74 12.61 9.47 5.49
CA LEU A 74 13.03 8.76 6.67
C LEU A 74 14.47 8.26 6.46
N ASN A 75 15.36 8.52 7.42
CA ASN A 75 16.76 8.07 7.38
C ASN A 75 17.33 8.03 8.79
N GLN A 76 17.19 6.90 9.48
CA GLN A 76 17.63 6.76 10.87
C GLN A 76 18.09 5.36 11.23
N ASP A 77 18.89 5.25 12.28
CA ASP A 77 19.30 3.98 12.85
C ASP A 77 18.14 3.36 13.64
N ILE A 78 18.03 2.04 13.57
CA ILE A 78 16.93 1.29 14.17
C ILE A 78 17.41 0.11 14.98
N LEU A 79 16.63 -0.22 16.00
CA LEU A 79 16.71 -1.48 16.75
C LEU A 79 15.31 -2.10 16.79
N VAL A 80 15.17 -3.30 16.22
CA VAL A 80 13.93 -4.08 16.27
C VAL A 80 14.21 -5.36 17.06
N PRO A 81 13.64 -5.52 18.26
CA PRO A 81 13.84 -6.72 19.07
C PRO A 81 13.40 -7.99 18.36
N ALA A 82 13.97 -9.12 18.74
CA ALA A 82 13.56 -10.43 18.29
C ALA A 82 12.05 -10.65 18.50
N GLY A 83 11.33 -11.09 17.47
CA GLY A 83 9.88 -11.28 17.49
C GLY A 83 9.07 -9.98 17.61
N GLY A 84 9.70 -8.80 17.60
CA GLY A 84 9.06 -7.50 17.79
C GLY A 84 8.73 -6.79 16.50
N THR A 85 7.76 -5.86 16.59
CA THR A 85 7.42 -4.93 15.52
C THR A 85 7.74 -3.50 15.97
N ARG A 86 8.22 -2.68 15.05
CA ARG A 86 8.48 -1.25 15.24
C ARG A 86 7.97 -0.46 14.05
N GLU A 87 7.41 0.70 14.34
CA GLU A 87 6.92 1.64 13.36
C GLU A 87 7.79 2.91 13.36
N PHE A 88 8.03 3.44 12.17
CA PHE A 88 8.84 4.62 11.93
C PHE A 88 8.13 5.54 10.97
N THR A 89 8.05 6.82 11.30
CA THR A 89 7.37 7.83 10.49
C THR A 89 8.34 8.91 10.03
N GLY A 90 8.09 9.44 8.86
CA GLY A 90 8.82 10.56 8.29
C GLY A 90 7.96 11.29 7.28
N THR A 91 8.42 12.45 6.83
CA THR A 91 7.71 13.27 5.83
C THR A 91 8.64 13.64 4.70
N TRP A 92 8.08 13.68 3.50
CA TRP A 92 8.74 14.20 2.32
C TRP A 92 8.03 15.49 1.90
N ASP A 93 8.80 16.59 1.87
CA ASP A 93 8.30 17.89 1.42
C ASP A 93 8.89 18.21 0.04
N GLY A 94 8.08 17.97 -0.98
CA GLY A 94 8.44 18.20 -2.37
C GLY A 94 8.57 19.68 -2.70
N LEU A 95 7.84 20.58 -2.01
CA LEU A 95 7.97 22.01 -2.23
C LEU A 95 9.36 22.50 -1.83
N ILE A 96 9.83 22.09 -0.64
CA ILE A 96 11.19 22.38 -0.18
C ILE A 96 12.24 21.71 -1.07
N ALA A 97 11.96 20.49 -1.53
CA ALA A 97 12.86 19.74 -2.40
C ALA A 97 12.88 20.22 -3.86
N GLY A 98 12.01 21.16 -4.25
CA GLY A 98 11.94 21.73 -5.60
C GLY A 98 11.07 20.91 -6.59
N PHE A 99 10.15 20.08 -6.09
CA PHE A 99 9.26 19.20 -6.85
C PHE A 99 7.78 19.58 -6.63
N SER A 100 7.42 20.83 -6.92
CA SER A 100 6.05 21.34 -6.71
C SER A 100 5.04 20.84 -7.72
N ASP A 101 5.49 20.28 -8.83
CA ASP A 101 4.72 19.86 -10.00
C ASP A 101 4.42 18.36 -10.05
N VAL A 102 4.70 17.63 -8.96
CA VAL A 102 4.40 16.20 -8.87
C VAL A 102 2.90 15.95 -8.76
N THR A 103 2.46 14.81 -9.29
CA THR A 103 1.09 14.32 -9.16
C THR A 103 1.06 13.04 -8.35
N GLN A 104 0.04 12.86 -7.54
CA GLN A 104 -0.08 11.73 -6.63
C GLN A 104 0.03 10.38 -7.35
N GLU A 105 -0.66 10.23 -8.49
CA GLU A 105 -0.75 8.98 -9.24
C GLU A 105 0.60 8.53 -9.82
N ASN A 106 1.51 9.49 -10.06
CA ASN A 106 2.86 9.19 -10.55
C ASN A 106 3.85 8.89 -9.44
N LEU A 107 3.44 8.93 -8.16
CA LEU A 107 4.35 8.71 -7.04
C LEU A 107 4.19 7.34 -6.41
N VAL A 108 5.31 6.87 -5.85
CA VAL A 108 5.39 5.70 -4.97
C VAL A 108 6.23 6.04 -3.75
N GLY A 109 5.79 5.55 -2.60
CA GLY A 109 6.60 5.50 -1.39
C GLY A 109 7.44 4.23 -1.40
N VAL A 110 8.73 4.34 -1.13
CA VAL A 110 9.66 3.20 -1.07
C VAL A 110 10.38 3.22 0.26
N ALA A 111 10.39 2.09 0.97
CA ALA A 111 11.17 1.91 2.18
C ALA A 111 12.12 0.73 2.05
N PHE A 112 13.29 0.81 2.67
CA PHE A 112 14.24 -0.28 2.77
C PHE A 112 15.07 -0.18 4.03
N VAL A 113 15.55 -1.33 4.49
CA VAL A 113 16.45 -1.45 5.63
C VAL A 113 17.76 -2.11 5.24
N THR A 114 18.84 -1.65 5.84
CA THR A 114 20.18 -2.20 5.64
C THR A 114 20.80 -2.46 7.00
N ALA A 115 21.52 -3.58 7.18
CA ALA A 115 22.33 -3.77 8.38
C ALA A 115 23.48 -2.74 8.43
N ASP A 116 23.94 -2.41 9.64
CA ASP A 116 24.97 -1.39 9.87
C ASP A 116 26.27 -1.66 9.10
N ALA A 117 26.60 -2.93 8.88
CA ALA A 117 27.86 -3.36 8.27
C ALA A 117 27.76 -3.65 6.76
N THR A 118 26.58 -3.51 6.14
CA THR A 118 26.37 -3.91 4.74
C THR A 118 25.77 -2.79 3.90
N SER A 119 26.09 -2.79 2.60
CA SER A 119 25.48 -1.88 1.61
C SER A 119 24.27 -2.51 0.91
N TYR A 120 23.80 -3.67 1.38
CA TYR A 120 22.70 -4.40 0.78
C TYR A 120 21.42 -4.19 1.59
N ALA A 121 20.29 -4.08 0.92
CA ALA A 121 18.99 -4.10 1.58
C ALA A 121 18.72 -5.48 2.16
N ASP A 122 18.28 -5.52 3.42
CA ASP A 122 17.84 -6.72 4.12
C ASP A 122 16.35 -6.95 3.93
N ALA A 123 15.56 -5.87 3.81
CA ALA A 123 14.18 -5.88 3.38
C ALA A 123 13.88 -4.59 2.62
N ALA A 124 12.91 -4.64 1.71
CA ALA A 124 12.39 -3.49 0.98
C ALA A 124 10.90 -3.66 0.73
N ALA A 125 10.17 -2.55 0.69
CA ALA A 125 8.76 -2.48 0.35
C ALA A 125 8.47 -1.17 -0.39
N ASP A 126 7.45 -1.19 -1.22
CA ASP A 126 6.91 0.00 -1.88
C ASP A 126 5.39 0.05 -1.79
N THR A 127 4.83 1.23 -2.00
CA THR A 127 3.39 1.47 -1.95
C THR A 127 3.02 2.63 -2.87
N ALA A 128 1.80 2.62 -3.40
CA ALA A 128 1.22 3.81 -4.00
C ALA A 128 1.12 4.94 -2.96
N VAL A 129 1.10 6.19 -3.41
CA VAL A 129 0.81 7.31 -2.53
C VAL A 129 -0.71 7.47 -2.44
N LEU A 130 -1.24 7.26 -1.24
CA LEU A 130 -2.68 7.31 -0.96
C LEU A 130 -3.17 8.74 -0.76
N SER A 131 -4.44 9.00 -1.01
CA SER A 131 -5.09 10.27 -0.69
C SER A 131 -5.15 10.52 0.83
N PRO A 132 -5.30 11.77 1.30
CA PRO A 132 -5.53 12.08 2.71
C PRO A 132 -6.83 11.41 3.18
N GLY A 133 -6.75 10.63 4.25
CA GLY A 133 -7.86 9.81 4.72
C GLY A 133 -7.79 8.34 4.29
N GLY A 134 -6.85 8.00 3.38
CA GLY A 134 -6.75 6.66 2.83
C GLY A 134 -5.71 5.76 3.52
N GLU A 135 -5.95 5.08 4.60
CA GLU A 135 -6.46 3.70 4.45
C GLU A 135 -7.85 3.90 3.90
N GLY A 136 -7.99 3.62 2.59
CA GLY A 136 -9.13 4.09 1.86
C GLY A 136 -10.39 3.91 2.68
N GLU A 137 -10.95 5.02 3.19
CA GLU A 137 -12.31 4.93 3.64
C GLU A 137 -13.10 4.40 2.46
N PHE A 138 -13.72 3.27 2.64
CA PHE A 138 -14.48 2.60 1.62
C PHE A 138 -15.82 2.12 2.19
N LEU A 139 -16.68 1.66 1.34
CA LEU A 139 -17.93 1.01 1.68
C LEU A 139 -17.80 -0.48 1.31
N ARG A 140 -17.73 -1.36 2.29
CA ARG A 140 -17.58 -2.79 2.04
C ARG A 140 -18.76 -3.34 1.28
N GLY A 141 -18.47 -4.08 0.20
CA GLY A 141 -19.45 -4.63 -0.71
C GLY A 141 -19.75 -3.76 -1.94
N ASP A 142 -19.26 -2.51 -1.98
CA ASP A 142 -19.33 -1.64 -3.16
C ASP A 142 -18.08 -1.86 -4.03
N GLY A 143 -18.07 -2.97 -4.74
CA GLY A 143 -16.91 -3.40 -5.52
C GLY A 143 -16.68 -2.58 -6.78
N ASN A 144 -17.72 -1.95 -7.34
CA ASN A 144 -17.63 -1.11 -8.53
C ASN A 144 -17.36 0.38 -8.19
N ALA A 145 -17.32 0.73 -6.89
CA ALA A 145 -17.08 2.07 -6.37
C ALA A 145 -18.06 3.12 -6.90
N ASP A 146 -19.37 2.80 -6.97
CA ASP A 146 -20.42 3.75 -7.37
C ASP A 146 -21.14 4.43 -6.18
N GLY A 147 -20.77 4.08 -4.95
CA GLY A 147 -21.33 4.60 -3.70
C GLY A 147 -22.56 3.86 -3.19
N LYS A 148 -22.86 2.68 -3.72
CA LYS A 148 -23.98 1.84 -3.30
C LYS A 148 -23.53 0.39 -3.18
N VAL A 149 -24.27 -0.36 -2.36
CA VAL A 149 -24.12 -1.82 -2.34
C VAL A 149 -25.36 -2.43 -2.94
N ASP A 150 -25.26 -2.94 -4.16
CA ASP A 150 -26.36 -3.55 -4.88
C ASP A 150 -25.89 -4.75 -5.74
N ILE A 151 -26.78 -5.26 -6.61
CA ILE A 151 -26.46 -6.44 -7.42
C ILE A 151 -25.33 -6.18 -8.44
N ALA A 152 -25.09 -4.92 -8.83
CA ALA A 152 -24.05 -4.57 -9.79
C ALA A 152 -22.65 -4.89 -9.22
N ASP A 153 -22.46 -4.81 -7.89
CA ASP A 153 -21.20 -5.15 -7.24
C ASP A 153 -20.86 -6.63 -7.34
N ALA A 154 -21.85 -7.48 -7.06
CA ALA A 154 -21.67 -8.92 -7.25
C ALA A 154 -21.37 -9.26 -8.72
N ILE A 155 -22.03 -8.60 -9.66
CA ILE A 155 -21.76 -8.78 -11.10
C ILE A 155 -20.37 -8.27 -11.46
N PHE A 156 -19.95 -7.13 -10.92
CA PHE A 156 -18.62 -6.57 -11.12
C PHE A 156 -17.53 -7.52 -10.62
N THR A 157 -17.67 -8.02 -9.38
CA THR A 157 -16.74 -8.98 -8.77
C THR A 157 -16.62 -10.26 -9.62
N LEU A 158 -17.76 -10.83 -10.05
CA LEU A 158 -17.76 -11.99 -10.93
C LEU A 158 -17.16 -11.69 -12.31
N GLY A 159 -17.39 -10.50 -12.83
CA GLY A 159 -16.79 -10.02 -14.07
C GLY A 159 -15.26 -9.96 -13.99
N TYR A 160 -14.74 -9.40 -12.92
CA TYR A 160 -13.31 -9.36 -12.65
C TYR A 160 -12.71 -10.78 -12.54
N LEU A 161 -13.34 -11.66 -11.76
CA LEU A 161 -12.82 -13.01 -11.51
C LEU A 161 -12.85 -13.93 -12.72
N PHE A 162 -13.90 -13.86 -13.55
CA PHE A 162 -14.17 -14.89 -14.55
C PHE A 162 -14.34 -14.40 -15.99
N ALA A 163 -14.52 -13.09 -16.20
CA ALA A 163 -14.83 -12.54 -17.52
C ALA A 163 -13.80 -11.51 -18.01
N GLN A 164 -12.62 -11.43 -17.38
CA GLN A 164 -11.58 -10.43 -17.71
C GLN A 164 -12.12 -8.99 -17.65
N GLY A 165 -13.02 -8.74 -16.71
CA GLY A 165 -13.53 -7.40 -16.41
C GLY A 165 -12.46 -6.51 -15.79
N ASP A 166 -12.80 -5.24 -15.61
CA ASP A 166 -11.92 -4.24 -15.02
C ASP A 166 -11.52 -4.65 -13.58
N ALA A 167 -10.29 -4.33 -13.19
CA ALA A 167 -9.84 -4.56 -11.83
C ALA A 167 -10.49 -3.54 -10.87
N PRO A 168 -10.84 -3.97 -9.63
CA PRO A 168 -11.34 -3.06 -8.61
C PRO A 168 -10.32 -1.95 -8.30
N SER A 169 -10.81 -0.73 -8.10
CA SER A 169 -9.99 0.39 -7.62
C SER A 169 -9.70 0.32 -6.12
N CYS A 170 -10.48 -0.47 -5.38
CA CYS A 170 -10.35 -0.74 -3.97
C CYS A 170 -10.60 -2.25 -3.76
N LEU A 171 -9.57 -2.99 -3.40
CA LEU A 171 -9.67 -4.43 -3.20
C LEU A 171 -10.49 -4.74 -1.93
N ASP A 172 -10.30 -3.97 -0.86
CA ASP A 172 -11.02 -4.11 0.40
C ASP A 172 -12.53 -3.91 0.26
N SER A 173 -12.98 -3.00 -0.62
CA SER A 173 -14.42 -2.84 -0.89
C SER A 173 -15.02 -4.06 -1.58
N THR A 174 -14.20 -4.76 -2.37
CA THR A 174 -14.59 -5.94 -3.13
C THR A 174 -14.54 -7.21 -2.28
N ASP A 175 -13.67 -7.26 -1.25
CA ASP A 175 -13.64 -8.31 -0.23
C ASP A 175 -14.84 -8.14 0.73
N ALA A 176 -15.98 -8.60 0.27
CA ALA A 176 -17.25 -8.37 0.95
C ALA A 176 -17.42 -9.22 2.20
N ASN A 177 -16.68 -10.32 2.33
CA ASN A 177 -16.74 -11.21 3.51
C ASN A 177 -15.61 -10.98 4.51
N ASP A 178 -14.62 -10.09 4.18
CA ASP A 178 -13.49 -9.72 5.05
C ASP A 178 -12.60 -10.91 5.40
N ASP A 179 -12.28 -11.75 4.40
CA ASP A 179 -11.40 -12.91 4.59
C ASP A 179 -9.97 -12.73 4.02
N GLY A 180 -9.68 -11.54 3.48
CA GLY A 180 -8.39 -11.18 2.90
C GLY A 180 -8.15 -11.76 1.51
N LYS A 181 -9.21 -12.13 0.79
CA LYS A 181 -9.14 -12.64 -0.58
C LYS A 181 -10.30 -12.11 -1.41
N ILE A 182 -10.07 -12.00 -2.71
CA ILE A 182 -11.16 -11.74 -3.64
C ILE A 182 -11.46 -13.01 -4.41
N ASP A 183 -12.60 -13.60 -4.10
CA ASP A 183 -13.07 -14.80 -4.76
C ASP A 183 -14.61 -14.83 -4.92
N ILE A 184 -15.17 -15.98 -5.27
CA ILE A 184 -16.61 -16.10 -5.47
C ILE A 184 -17.41 -15.89 -4.17
N ALA A 185 -16.81 -16.09 -3.00
CA ALA A 185 -17.48 -15.94 -1.72
C ALA A 185 -17.90 -14.48 -1.47
N ASP A 186 -17.18 -13.51 -2.02
CA ASP A 186 -17.52 -12.09 -1.90
C ASP A 186 -18.81 -11.75 -2.66
N ALA A 187 -18.89 -12.18 -3.89
CA ALA A 187 -20.13 -12.03 -4.65
C ALA A 187 -21.32 -12.73 -3.95
N ILE A 188 -21.09 -13.89 -3.35
CA ILE A 188 -22.08 -14.61 -2.55
C ILE A 188 -22.44 -13.83 -1.28
N ALA A 189 -21.49 -13.20 -0.60
CA ALA A 189 -21.73 -12.39 0.57
C ALA A 189 -22.63 -11.18 0.25
N VAL A 190 -22.32 -10.44 -0.82
CA VAL A 190 -23.17 -9.35 -1.32
C VAL A 190 -24.57 -9.82 -1.63
N LEU A 191 -24.72 -10.90 -2.42
CA LEU A 191 -26.03 -11.45 -2.77
C LEU A 191 -26.79 -11.99 -1.54
N GLY A 192 -26.08 -12.61 -0.61
CA GLY A 192 -26.64 -13.08 0.66
C GLY A 192 -27.22 -11.95 1.49
N HIS A 193 -26.49 -10.84 1.60
CA HIS A 193 -26.97 -9.63 2.25
C HIS A 193 -28.23 -9.07 1.57
N LEU A 194 -28.20 -8.93 0.25
CA LEU A 194 -29.29 -8.30 -0.50
C LEU A 194 -30.58 -9.14 -0.56
N PHE A 195 -30.46 -10.45 -0.66
CA PHE A 195 -31.61 -11.31 -1.01
C PHE A 195 -31.91 -12.45 -0.03
N ALA A 196 -30.93 -12.85 0.79
CA ALA A 196 -31.08 -13.99 1.69
C ALA A 196 -31.14 -13.60 3.18
N SER A 197 -31.10 -12.31 3.49
CA SER A 197 -31.15 -11.80 4.88
C SER A 197 -30.06 -12.41 5.78
N THR A 198 -28.86 -12.62 5.24
CA THR A 198 -27.72 -13.16 6.01
C THR A 198 -27.15 -12.20 7.04
N GLY A 199 -27.67 -10.97 7.09
CA GLY A 199 -27.19 -9.91 7.97
C GLY A 199 -26.40 -8.84 7.20
N PRO A 200 -25.87 -7.82 7.93
CA PRO A 200 -24.98 -6.83 7.33
C PRO A 200 -23.64 -7.47 6.94
N LEU A 201 -22.96 -6.89 5.98
CA LEU A 201 -21.56 -7.20 5.68
C LEU A 201 -20.66 -6.73 6.84
N PRO A 202 -19.43 -7.24 6.98
CA PRO A 202 -18.44 -6.72 7.91
C PRO A 202 -18.18 -5.22 7.76
N ALA A 203 -17.65 -4.57 8.80
CA ALA A 203 -17.26 -3.15 8.71
C ALA A 203 -16.09 -2.96 7.73
N PRO A 204 -16.05 -1.76 7.08
CA PRO A 204 -16.98 -0.65 7.11
C PRO A 204 -18.18 -0.88 6.18
N PHE A 205 -19.37 -0.94 6.74
CA PHE A 205 -20.61 -1.20 5.99
C PHE A 205 -21.72 -0.19 6.38
N GLY A 206 -22.45 0.28 5.38
CA GLY A 206 -23.53 1.27 5.57
C GLY A 206 -23.05 2.72 5.68
N ALA A 207 -21.76 2.93 5.88
CA ALA A 207 -21.07 4.24 5.83
C ALA A 207 -19.60 4.00 5.49
N CYS A 208 -18.96 5.01 4.92
CA CYS A 208 -17.52 4.99 4.68
C CYS A 208 -16.73 4.83 5.98
N GLY A 209 -15.65 4.09 5.93
CA GLY A 209 -14.74 3.88 7.05
C GLY A 209 -13.48 3.13 6.61
N VAL A 210 -12.51 3.04 7.52
CA VAL A 210 -11.27 2.30 7.32
C VAL A 210 -11.49 0.82 7.60
N ASP A 211 -10.66 -0.05 6.99
CA ASP A 211 -10.68 -1.47 7.29
C ASP A 211 -10.26 -1.73 8.75
N PRO A 212 -11.09 -2.42 9.55
CA PRO A 212 -10.68 -2.81 10.90
C PRO A 212 -9.75 -4.02 10.91
N SER A 213 -9.69 -4.79 9.83
CA SER A 213 -8.80 -5.94 9.71
C SER A 213 -7.44 -5.54 9.14
N THR A 214 -6.42 -6.38 9.38
CA THR A 214 -5.09 -6.22 8.78
C THR A 214 -4.82 -7.44 7.95
N ASP A 215 -5.14 -7.37 6.68
CA ASP A 215 -4.80 -8.42 5.71
C ASP A 215 -3.82 -7.91 4.64
N GLY A 216 -3.82 -8.47 3.47
CA GLY A 216 -2.92 -8.08 2.39
C GLY A 216 -3.62 -7.32 1.27
N LEU A 217 -4.90 -6.98 1.44
CA LEU A 217 -5.66 -6.18 0.50
C LEU A 217 -5.48 -4.69 0.78
N ASP A 218 -5.85 -3.86 -0.16
CA ASP A 218 -5.53 -2.44 -0.17
C ASP A 218 -6.64 -1.69 -0.92
N CYS A 219 -6.93 -0.48 -0.47
CA CYS A 219 -7.87 0.42 -1.11
C CYS A 219 -7.15 1.60 -1.75
N ALA A 220 -6.64 1.41 -2.96
CA ALA A 220 -5.85 2.42 -3.66
C ALA A 220 -6.67 3.68 -3.99
N SER A 221 -7.97 3.52 -4.27
CA SER A 221 -8.86 4.66 -4.57
C SER A 221 -10.32 4.25 -4.37
N PHE A 222 -11.05 5.05 -3.61
CA PHE A 222 -12.51 4.88 -3.45
C PHE A 222 -13.21 6.24 -3.49
N PRO A 223 -13.51 6.78 -4.69
CA PRO A 223 -14.05 8.13 -4.88
C PRO A 223 -15.33 8.43 -4.08
N PRO A 224 -16.26 7.46 -3.86
CA PRO A 224 -17.48 7.76 -3.09
C PRO A 224 -17.25 8.18 -1.65
N CYS A 225 -16.10 7.84 -1.06
CA CYS A 225 -15.73 8.21 0.30
C CYS A 225 -14.70 9.34 0.35
N ALA A 226 -14.26 9.84 -0.78
CA ALA A 226 -13.41 11.01 -0.82
C ALA A 226 -14.19 12.25 -0.36
N PRO A 227 -13.58 13.16 0.45
CA PRO A 227 -14.24 14.37 0.96
C PRO A 227 -14.56 15.38 -0.12
#